data_539d34d9c9238b0ba95a4a813104a4ee
#
_entry.id   539d34d9c9238b0ba95a4a813104a4ee
#
_cell.length_a   1.000
_cell.length_b   1.000
_cell.length_c   1.000
_cell.angle_alpha   90.00
_cell.angle_beta   90.00
_cell.angle_gamma   90.00
#
_symmetry.space_group_name_H-M   'P 1'
#
loop_
_entity.id
_entity.type
_entity.pdbx_description
1 polymer ?
#
loop_
_entity_poly.entity_id
_entity_poly.type
_entity_poly.pdbx_seq_one_letter_code
_entity_poly.pdbx_strand_id
1 'polypeptide(L)'
;IEWNEKGERIAARMRDYCHLFDPTREMTFATSGGPTVEVPVDVAGYNYIMQNPVEEHRAKYPERKCYGSEETTGCGTRGIYYDDPEGRWMKALNRAPNGNDSVMNCIERGWRFYAARPWAAGCFFWTGFDYRGEPNPLKYPAVDSQFGILDYAGFPKDEAWYLKAWWTDETVLHLLPHWNLE
;
A
#
# COMPACT_ATOMS: atom_id res chain seq x y z
N ILE A 1 15.37 11.23 4.31
CA ILE A 1 16.52 10.94 3.41
C ILE A 1 16.11 11.19 1.96
N GLU A 2 14.97 10.71 1.53
CA GLU A 2 14.49 10.70 0.14
C GLU A 2 14.20 12.08 -0.48
N TRP A 3 14.24 13.16 0.30
CA TRP A 3 13.84 14.49 -0.12
C TRP A 3 15.01 15.45 -0.47
N ASN A 4 16.23 14.94 -0.58
CA ASN A 4 17.38 15.77 -0.90
C ASN A 4 18.55 15.00 -1.56
N GLU A 5 19.46 15.71 -2.20
CA GLU A 5 20.63 15.16 -2.87
C GLU A 5 21.55 14.33 -1.97
N LYS A 6 21.56 14.58 -0.68
CA LYS A 6 22.36 13.78 0.26
C LYS A 6 21.76 12.37 0.38
N GLY A 7 20.45 12.27 0.43
CA GLY A 7 19.74 11.00 0.45
C GLY A 7 19.99 10.19 -0.82
N GLU A 8 19.98 10.85 -1.95
CA GLU A 8 20.30 10.27 -3.25
C GLU A 8 21.71 9.64 -3.27
N ARG A 9 22.72 10.40 -2.83
CA ARG A 9 24.09 9.87 -2.72
C ARG A 9 24.22 8.72 -1.73
N ILE A 10 23.48 8.77 -0.63
CA ILE A 10 23.46 7.67 0.36
C ILE A 10 22.87 6.40 -0.28
N ALA A 11 21.73 6.51 -0.95
CA ALA A 11 21.08 5.37 -1.60
C ALA A 11 21.97 4.74 -2.67
N ALA A 12 22.63 5.56 -3.49
CA ALA A 12 23.59 5.06 -4.47
C ALA A 12 24.74 4.28 -3.82
N ARG A 13 25.32 4.80 -2.74
CA ARG A 13 26.36 4.11 -1.99
C ARG A 13 25.87 2.83 -1.34
N MET A 14 24.65 2.81 -0.83
CA MET A 14 24.06 1.60 -0.25
C MET A 14 23.92 0.51 -1.33
N ARG A 15 23.44 0.87 -2.51
CA ARG A 15 23.37 -0.06 -3.65
C ARG A 15 24.74 -0.64 -3.98
N ASP A 16 25.74 0.21 -4.17
CA ASP A 16 27.10 -0.23 -4.53
C ASP A 16 27.68 -1.12 -3.45
N TYR A 17 27.41 -0.81 -2.18
CA TYR A 17 27.83 -1.63 -1.05
C TYR A 17 27.11 -2.98 -1.00
N CYS A 18 25.81 -3.02 -1.26
CA CYS A 18 25.08 -4.28 -1.35
C CYS A 18 25.65 -5.18 -2.45
N HIS A 19 25.92 -4.63 -3.63
CA HIS A 19 26.49 -5.38 -4.75
C HIS A 19 27.92 -5.85 -4.50
N LEU A 20 28.67 -5.18 -3.64
CA LEU A 20 30.01 -5.66 -3.25
C LEU A 20 29.94 -7.00 -2.49
N PHE A 21 28.90 -7.19 -1.68
CA PHE A 21 28.72 -8.41 -0.89
C PHE A 21 27.84 -9.46 -1.56
N ASP A 22 26.86 -9.03 -2.33
CA ASP A 22 25.98 -9.93 -3.07
C ASP A 22 25.65 -9.34 -4.46
N PRO A 23 26.47 -9.59 -5.46
CA PRO A 23 26.23 -9.14 -6.83
C PRO A 23 25.11 -9.91 -7.53
N THR A 24 24.53 -10.93 -6.89
CA THR A 24 23.51 -11.80 -7.51
C THR A 24 22.10 -11.29 -7.33
N ARG A 25 21.88 -10.33 -6.43
CA ARG A 25 20.56 -9.75 -6.13
C ARG A 25 20.50 -8.27 -6.44
N GLU A 26 19.38 -7.88 -6.99
CA GLU A 26 19.08 -6.47 -7.26
C GLU A 26 18.66 -5.76 -5.95
N MET A 27 19.12 -4.53 -5.82
CA MET A 27 18.78 -3.66 -4.70
C MET A 27 17.56 -2.82 -5.03
N THR A 28 16.63 -2.74 -4.11
CA THR A 28 15.47 -1.85 -4.19
C THR A 28 15.49 -0.80 -3.11
N PHE A 29 14.79 0.28 -3.35
CA PHE A 29 14.58 1.36 -2.41
C PHE A 29 13.12 1.81 -2.47
N ALA A 30 12.43 1.85 -1.34
CA ALA A 30 11.07 2.35 -1.25
C ALA A 30 11.07 3.88 -1.17
N THR A 31 10.23 4.54 -1.96
CA THR A 31 10.13 5.99 -1.98
C THR A 31 8.69 6.48 -1.82
N SER A 32 8.52 7.52 -1.01
CA SER A 32 7.24 8.20 -0.78
C SER A 32 7.17 9.55 -1.49
N GLY A 33 7.69 9.64 -2.70
CA GLY A 33 7.55 10.80 -3.59
C GLY A 33 8.69 11.81 -3.56
N GLY A 34 9.82 11.47 -2.97
CA GLY A 34 11.01 12.31 -3.01
C GLY A 34 11.82 12.16 -4.30
N PRO A 35 12.78 13.05 -4.56
CA PRO A 35 13.66 13.00 -5.73
C PRO A 35 14.53 11.74 -5.78
N THR A 36 14.57 10.96 -4.71
CA THR A 36 15.26 9.67 -4.64
C THR A 36 14.74 8.63 -5.64
N VAL A 37 13.60 8.86 -6.25
CA VAL A 37 13.16 8.03 -7.38
C VAL A 37 14.11 8.12 -8.57
N GLU A 38 14.86 9.19 -8.67
CA GLU A 38 15.91 9.35 -9.68
C GLU A 38 17.20 8.62 -9.33
N VAL A 39 17.32 8.13 -8.10
CA VAL A 39 18.47 7.37 -7.65
C VAL A 39 18.66 6.14 -8.53
N PRO A 40 19.88 5.81 -8.87
CA PRO A 40 20.23 4.60 -9.62
C PRO A 40 20.08 3.35 -8.73
N VAL A 41 18.86 3.02 -8.34
CA VAL A 41 18.51 1.70 -7.78
C VAL A 41 18.18 0.74 -8.92
N ASP A 42 18.35 -0.53 -8.68
CA ASP A 42 18.11 -1.54 -9.70
C ASP A 42 16.61 -1.73 -9.94
N VAL A 43 15.85 -1.67 -8.86
CA VAL A 43 14.39 -1.78 -8.88
C VAL A 43 13.76 -0.63 -8.08
N ALA A 44 12.93 0.17 -8.70
CA ALA A 44 12.22 1.25 -8.02
C ALA A 44 11.03 0.70 -7.22
N GLY A 45 11.01 0.98 -5.92
CA GLY A 45 9.87 0.71 -5.04
C GLY A 45 9.08 1.99 -4.79
N TYR A 46 7.78 1.97 -5.05
CA TYR A 46 6.89 3.10 -4.79
C TYR A 46 6.03 2.84 -3.57
N ASN A 47 6.12 3.72 -2.56
CA ASN A 47 5.16 3.77 -1.48
C ASN A 47 4.02 4.68 -1.90
N TYR A 48 2.85 4.11 -2.10
CA TYR A 48 1.62 4.78 -2.51
C TYR A 48 1.70 5.49 -3.88
N ILE A 49 0.99 4.96 -4.85
CA ILE A 49 0.95 5.48 -6.23
C ILE A 49 0.62 6.97 -6.32
N MET A 50 -0.13 7.51 -5.33
CA MET A 50 -0.52 8.91 -5.33
C MET A 50 0.55 9.87 -4.78
N GLN A 51 1.55 9.33 -4.13
CA GLN A 51 2.69 10.11 -3.65
C GLN A 51 3.83 10.14 -4.68
N ASN A 52 3.70 9.35 -5.74
CA ASN A 52 4.76 9.16 -6.72
C ASN A 52 4.24 9.40 -8.14
N PRO A 53 4.94 10.19 -8.97
CA PRO A 53 4.61 10.38 -10.37
C PRO A 53 5.05 9.16 -11.23
N VAL A 54 4.44 8.00 -10.98
CA VAL A 54 4.88 6.70 -11.51
C VAL A 54 4.89 6.68 -13.04
N GLU A 55 3.88 7.29 -13.68
CA GLU A 55 3.82 7.36 -15.15
C GLU A 55 4.92 8.25 -15.74
N GLU A 56 5.23 9.36 -15.08
CA GLU A 56 6.32 10.25 -15.50
C GLU A 56 7.67 9.55 -15.37
N HIS A 57 7.86 8.80 -14.26
CA HIS A 57 9.07 8.00 -14.06
C HIS A 57 9.17 6.89 -15.11
N ARG A 58 8.06 6.24 -15.46
CA ARG A 58 8.04 5.25 -16.54
C ARG A 58 8.40 5.86 -17.88
N ALA A 59 7.89 7.03 -18.18
CA ALA A 59 8.23 7.73 -19.42
C ALA A 59 9.71 8.15 -19.47
N LYS A 60 10.26 8.60 -18.36
CA LYS A 60 11.66 9.01 -18.22
C LYS A 60 12.64 7.83 -18.22
N TYR A 61 12.24 6.71 -17.60
CA TYR A 61 13.07 5.52 -17.42
C TYR A 61 12.34 4.25 -17.86
N PRO A 62 12.12 4.05 -19.16
CA PRO A 62 11.26 2.97 -19.67
C PRO A 62 11.78 1.56 -19.35
N GLU A 63 13.08 1.38 -19.18
CA GLU A 63 13.68 0.07 -18.85
C GLU A 63 13.78 -0.21 -17.35
N ARG A 64 13.41 0.76 -16.51
CA ARG A 64 13.52 0.58 -15.06
C ARG A 64 12.47 -0.37 -14.56
N LYS A 65 12.90 -1.44 -13.89
CA LYS A 65 12.02 -2.33 -13.14
C LYS A 65 11.40 -1.57 -11.97
N CYS A 66 10.12 -1.83 -11.69
CA CYS A 66 9.44 -1.18 -10.57
C CYS A 66 8.30 -2.02 -10.01
N TYR A 67 7.91 -1.70 -8.79
CA TYR A 67 6.78 -2.30 -8.09
C TYR A 67 6.24 -1.34 -7.02
N GLY A 68 5.04 -1.60 -6.52
CA GLY A 68 4.53 -0.96 -5.33
C GLY A 68 5.12 -1.60 -4.08
N SER A 69 6.04 -0.91 -3.42
CA SER A 69 6.69 -1.44 -2.21
C SER A 69 5.80 -1.34 -0.98
N GLU A 70 4.87 -0.39 -0.98
CA GLU A 70 3.84 -0.22 0.04
C GLU A 70 2.64 0.48 -0.59
N GLU A 71 1.52 -0.22 -0.68
CA GLU A 71 0.34 0.33 -1.34
C GLU A 71 -0.89 0.20 -0.45
N THR A 72 -1.77 1.18 -0.54
CA THR A 72 -3.06 1.31 0.14
C THR A 72 -3.09 0.85 1.59
N THR A 73 -3.16 1.81 2.49
CA THR A 73 -3.50 1.59 3.89
C THR A 73 -5.02 1.70 4.08
N GLY A 74 -5.58 1.01 5.06
CA GLY A 74 -6.90 1.36 5.54
C GLY A 74 -8.04 0.48 5.08
N CYS A 75 -7.93 -0.82 5.30
CA CYS A 75 -9.09 -1.70 5.21
C CYS A 75 -10.15 -1.43 6.28
N GLY A 76 -9.81 -0.69 7.33
CA GLY A 76 -10.71 -0.39 8.44
C GLY A 76 -10.87 -1.54 9.42
N THR A 77 -11.75 -1.37 10.40
CA THR A 77 -12.04 -2.38 11.42
C THR A 77 -13.02 -3.40 10.86
N ARG A 78 -12.69 -4.68 10.97
CA ARG A 78 -13.56 -5.75 10.48
C ARG A 78 -14.94 -5.69 11.13
N GLY A 79 -15.97 -5.60 10.31
CA GLY A 79 -17.37 -5.61 10.74
C GLY A 79 -17.91 -4.27 11.25
N ILE A 80 -17.14 -3.20 11.17
CA ILE A 80 -17.61 -1.85 11.56
C ILE A 80 -17.92 -1.06 10.29
N TYR A 81 -19.20 -0.82 10.04
CA TYR A 81 -19.69 -0.16 8.82
C TYR A 81 -20.28 1.24 9.08
N TYR A 82 -20.07 1.77 10.25
CA TYR A 82 -20.54 3.08 10.70
C TYR A 82 -19.35 3.94 11.15
N ASP A 83 -19.58 5.24 11.19
CA ASP A 83 -18.61 6.18 11.72
C ASP A 83 -18.63 6.14 13.25
N ASP A 84 -17.49 5.88 13.87
CA ASP A 84 -17.38 5.86 15.34
C ASP A 84 -17.13 7.28 15.87
N PRO A 85 -18.10 7.88 16.60
CA PRO A 85 -17.93 9.23 17.12
C PRO A 85 -16.84 9.35 18.20
N GLU A 86 -16.45 8.24 18.80
CA GLU A 86 -15.37 8.20 19.80
C GLU A 86 -13.99 7.96 19.18
N GLY A 87 -13.93 7.70 17.87
CA GLY A 87 -12.68 7.53 17.14
C GLY A 87 -11.84 6.33 17.56
N ARG A 88 -12.49 5.25 18.03
CA ARG A 88 -11.82 3.99 18.43
C ARG A 88 -11.65 3.02 17.27
N TRP A 89 -12.52 3.17 16.26
CA TRP A 89 -12.63 2.27 15.13
C TRP A 89 -12.53 3.02 13.81
N MET A 90 -11.98 2.37 12.82
CA MET A 90 -12.03 2.82 11.44
C MET A 90 -13.20 2.13 10.74
N LYS A 91 -14.04 2.91 10.08
CA LYS A 91 -15.11 2.35 9.24
C LYS A 91 -14.52 1.44 8.17
N ALA A 92 -15.02 0.22 8.08
CA ALA A 92 -14.69 -0.70 6.99
C ALA A 92 -15.17 -0.13 5.65
N LEU A 93 -14.51 -0.48 4.58
CA LEU A 93 -14.78 0.04 3.24
C LEU A 93 -14.79 1.58 3.21
N ASN A 94 -13.83 2.18 3.88
CA ASN A 94 -13.74 3.63 4.05
C ASN A 94 -13.52 4.33 2.70
N ARG A 95 -14.60 4.50 1.95
CA ARG A 95 -14.65 5.32 0.75
C ARG A 95 -14.96 6.74 1.14
N ALA A 96 -14.23 7.69 0.58
CA ALA A 96 -14.54 9.09 0.82
C ALA A 96 -16.00 9.39 0.45
N PRO A 97 -16.76 10.13 1.30
CA PRO A 97 -18.20 10.35 1.13
C PRO A 97 -18.62 11.01 -0.18
N ASN A 98 -17.69 11.60 -0.89
CA ASN A 98 -17.91 12.35 -2.14
C ASN A 98 -17.46 11.62 -3.42
N GLY A 99 -17.20 10.32 -3.35
CA GLY A 99 -16.71 9.56 -4.50
C GLY A 99 -15.28 9.90 -4.93
N ASN A 100 -14.64 10.87 -4.30
CA ASN A 100 -13.21 11.08 -4.37
C ASN A 100 -12.56 10.03 -3.48
N ASP A 101 -12.35 8.85 -4.06
CA ASP A 101 -11.60 7.81 -3.39
C ASP A 101 -10.28 8.41 -2.92
N SER A 102 -10.16 8.61 -1.61
CA SER A 102 -8.85 8.82 -1.03
C SER A 102 -8.02 7.61 -1.42
N VAL A 103 -7.08 7.81 -2.29
CA VAL A 103 -6.31 6.74 -2.92
C VAL A 103 -5.54 5.93 -1.92
N MET A 104 -5.26 6.52 -0.78
CA MET A 104 -4.55 5.85 0.30
C MET A 104 -5.37 4.74 0.97
N ASN A 105 -6.69 4.68 0.73
CA ASN A 105 -7.61 3.84 1.49
C ASN A 105 -8.45 2.89 0.62
N CYS A 106 -8.04 2.59 -0.60
CA CYS A 106 -8.82 1.73 -1.48
C CYS A 106 -7.96 0.65 -2.14
N ILE A 107 -8.01 -0.55 -1.60
CA ILE A 107 -7.31 -1.72 -2.15
C ILE A 107 -7.70 -1.98 -3.60
N GLU A 108 -8.98 -1.82 -3.95
CA GLU A 108 -9.44 -1.97 -5.34
C GLU A 108 -8.69 -1.05 -6.30
N ARG A 109 -8.47 0.19 -5.90
CA ARG A 109 -7.80 1.17 -6.76
C ARG A 109 -6.30 0.87 -6.91
N GLY A 110 -5.64 0.55 -5.81
CA GLY A 110 -4.24 0.13 -5.85
C GLY A 110 -4.06 -1.09 -6.75
N TRP A 111 -4.87 -2.12 -6.55
CA TRP A 111 -4.80 -3.30 -7.37
C TRP A 111 -5.09 -3.02 -8.86
N ARG A 112 -6.15 -2.28 -9.17
CA ARG A 112 -6.48 -1.91 -10.57
C ARG A 112 -5.36 -1.13 -11.25
N PHE A 113 -4.67 -0.28 -10.50
CA PHE A 113 -3.53 0.45 -11.05
C PHE A 113 -2.44 -0.52 -11.53
N TYR A 114 -2.03 -1.45 -10.69
CA TYR A 114 -0.98 -2.41 -11.03
C TYR A 114 -1.43 -3.46 -12.04
N ALA A 115 -2.64 -3.98 -11.91
CA ALA A 115 -3.20 -4.96 -12.84
C ALA A 115 -3.29 -4.44 -14.29
N ALA A 116 -3.50 -3.14 -14.46
CA ALA A 116 -3.55 -2.51 -15.79
C ALA A 116 -2.17 -2.19 -16.38
N ARG A 117 -1.07 -2.44 -15.65
CA ARG A 117 0.29 -2.04 -16.04
C ARG A 117 1.26 -3.22 -16.02
N PRO A 118 1.36 -3.98 -17.12
CA PRO A 118 2.21 -5.18 -17.19
C PRO A 118 3.72 -4.89 -17.05
N TRP A 119 4.11 -3.62 -17.11
CA TRP A 119 5.48 -3.19 -16.87
C TRP A 119 5.81 -3.00 -15.39
N ALA A 120 4.81 -2.96 -14.51
CA ALA A 120 4.98 -2.96 -13.06
C ALA A 120 4.87 -4.40 -12.54
N ALA A 121 5.80 -4.81 -11.69
CA ALA A 121 5.87 -6.18 -11.19
C ALA A 121 4.74 -6.54 -10.20
N GLY A 122 3.88 -5.59 -9.85
CA GLY A 122 2.80 -5.75 -8.88
C GLY A 122 3.01 -4.87 -7.66
N CYS A 123 2.37 -5.21 -6.55
CA CYS A 123 2.46 -4.41 -5.32
C CYS A 123 2.36 -5.25 -4.06
N PHE A 124 2.88 -4.69 -2.98
CA PHE A 124 2.66 -5.15 -1.61
C PHE A 124 1.72 -4.19 -0.90
N PHE A 125 0.66 -4.71 -0.30
CA PHE A 125 -0.28 -3.88 0.44
C PHE A 125 0.20 -3.65 1.88
N TRP A 126 -0.03 -2.44 2.37
CA TRP A 126 0.14 -2.11 3.76
C TRP A 126 -1.21 -2.20 4.49
N THR A 127 -1.49 -3.25 5.28
CA THR A 127 -0.55 -4.30 5.63
C THR A 127 -1.29 -5.64 5.69
N GLY A 128 -0.58 -6.74 5.94
CA GLY A 128 -1.20 -8.06 6.01
C GLY A 128 -2.15 -8.22 7.20
N PHE A 129 -1.74 -7.75 8.38
CA PHE A 129 -2.49 -7.87 9.63
C PHE A 129 -2.66 -6.52 10.31
N ASP A 130 -3.72 -6.38 11.10
CA ASP A 130 -3.80 -5.31 12.08
C ASP A 130 -2.67 -5.43 13.09
N TYR A 131 -2.19 -4.31 13.62
CA TYR A 131 -1.06 -4.31 14.56
C TYR A 131 -1.25 -3.29 15.67
N ARG A 132 -0.63 -3.57 16.80
CA ARG A 132 -0.68 -2.73 18.00
C ARG A 132 0.52 -1.80 18.10
N GLY A 133 0.35 -0.73 18.87
CA GLY A 133 1.42 0.21 19.24
C GLY A 133 1.36 1.53 18.47
N GLU A 134 0.78 1.58 17.30
CA GLU A 134 0.60 2.78 16.51
C GLU A 134 -0.87 2.93 16.09
N PRO A 135 -1.63 3.85 16.69
CA PRO A 135 -3.06 3.97 16.39
C PRO A 135 -3.39 4.76 15.12
N ASN A 136 -2.42 5.16 14.34
CA ASN A 136 -2.63 5.97 13.13
C ASN A 136 -3.67 5.32 12.18
N PRO A 137 -4.62 6.07 11.60
CA PRO A 137 -4.84 7.52 11.73
C PRO A 137 -5.65 7.92 12.97
N LEU A 138 -6.07 6.96 13.76
CA LEU A 138 -6.80 7.17 15.00
C LEU A 138 -5.91 7.83 16.07
N LYS A 139 -6.51 8.17 17.20
CA LYS A 139 -5.83 8.73 18.36
C LYS A 139 -6.31 7.99 19.61
N TYR A 140 -5.65 8.23 20.75
CA TYR A 140 -6.14 7.74 22.03
C TYR A 140 -7.65 8.03 22.17
N PRO A 141 -8.48 7.05 22.58
CA PRO A 141 -8.15 5.79 23.25
C PRO A 141 -7.80 4.61 22.33
N ALA A 142 -7.76 4.75 21.02
CA ALA A 142 -7.28 3.68 20.16
C ALA A 142 -5.81 3.34 20.46
N VAL A 143 -5.48 2.06 20.42
CA VAL A 143 -4.15 1.53 20.78
C VAL A 143 -3.53 0.73 19.64
N ASP A 144 -4.18 0.72 18.49
CA ASP A 144 -3.83 -0.13 17.36
C ASP A 144 -4.10 0.56 16.03
N SER A 145 -3.45 0.04 15.00
CA SER A 145 -3.71 0.35 13.61
C SER A 145 -4.53 -0.76 12.98
N GLN A 146 -5.53 -0.38 12.18
CA GLN A 146 -6.51 -1.28 11.56
C GLN A 146 -6.34 -1.34 10.04
N PHE A 147 -5.10 -1.23 9.58
CA PHE A 147 -4.74 -1.23 8.16
C PHE A 147 -4.64 -2.63 7.55
N GLY A 148 -4.71 -3.67 8.36
CA GLY A 148 -4.57 -5.03 7.89
C GLY A 148 -5.65 -5.47 6.91
N ILE A 149 -5.28 -6.30 5.95
CA ILE A 149 -6.21 -7.07 5.11
C ILE A 149 -6.91 -8.14 5.96
N LEU A 150 -6.19 -8.64 6.98
CA LEU A 150 -6.68 -9.53 8.02
C LEU A 150 -6.70 -8.78 9.35
N ASP A 151 -7.63 -9.15 10.22
CA ASP A 151 -7.60 -8.65 11.60
C ASP A 151 -6.50 -9.34 12.44
N TYR A 152 -6.36 -9.01 13.73
CA TYR A 152 -5.37 -9.60 14.63
C TYR A 152 -5.43 -11.11 14.75
N ALA A 153 -6.63 -11.67 14.62
CA ALA A 153 -6.87 -13.09 14.76
C ALA A 153 -6.71 -13.83 13.42
N GLY A 154 -6.41 -13.11 12.34
CA GLY A 154 -6.25 -13.66 11.02
C GLY A 154 -7.56 -13.82 10.24
N PHE A 155 -8.66 -13.24 10.71
CA PHE A 155 -9.90 -13.26 9.95
C PHE A 155 -9.87 -12.23 8.81
N PRO A 156 -10.28 -12.65 7.60
CA PRO A 156 -10.28 -11.76 6.45
C PRO A 156 -11.29 -10.63 6.61
N LYS A 157 -10.88 -9.45 6.20
CA LYS A 157 -11.76 -8.30 6.00
C LYS A 157 -12.35 -8.34 4.59
N ASP A 158 -13.25 -7.42 4.28
CA ASP A 158 -13.98 -7.45 3.00
C ASP A 158 -13.04 -7.37 1.80
N GLU A 159 -12.02 -6.53 1.88
CA GLU A 159 -11.03 -6.35 0.83
C GLU A 159 -10.17 -7.59 0.57
N ALA A 160 -10.01 -8.46 1.57
CA ALA A 160 -9.30 -9.73 1.39
C ALA A 160 -10.02 -10.63 0.38
N TRP A 161 -11.36 -10.61 0.38
CA TRP A 161 -12.17 -11.37 -0.56
C TRP A 161 -12.09 -10.82 -1.98
N TYR A 162 -12.00 -9.48 -2.10
CA TYR A 162 -11.75 -8.84 -3.38
C TYR A 162 -10.40 -9.28 -3.97
N LEU A 163 -9.32 -9.24 -3.17
CA LEU A 163 -8.00 -9.69 -3.61
C LEU A 163 -7.99 -11.19 -3.92
N LYS A 164 -8.64 -12.02 -3.12
CA LYS A 164 -8.77 -13.45 -3.39
C LYS A 164 -9.41 -13.70 -4.75
N ALA A 165 -10.46 -12.95 -5.10
CA ALA A 165 -11.12 -13.09 -6.39
C ALA A 165 -10.21 -12.75 -7.58
N TRP A 166 -9.21 -11.89 -7.39
CA TRP A 166 -8.24 -11.52 -8.42
C TRP A 166 -7.02 -12.44 -8.47
N TRP A 167 -6.62 -12.98 -7.33
CA TRP A 167 -5.34 -13.67 -7.20
C TRP A 167 -5.45 -15.19 -7.23
N THR A 168 -6.66 -15.74 -7.27
CA THR A 168 -6.88 -17.17 -7.33
C THR A 168 -7.90 -17.52 -8.42
N ASP A 169 -7.88 -18.78 -8.85
CA ASP A 169 -8.88 -19.33 -9.78
C ASP A 169 -10.16 -19.82 -9.07
N GLU A 170 -10.24 -19.64 -7.75
CA GLU A 170 -11.39 -20.04 -6.97
C GLU A 170 -12.58 -19.09 -7.21
N THR A 171 -13.78 -19.66 -7.28
CA THR A 171 -15.00 -18.85 -7.26
C THR A 171 -15.16 -18.20 -5.89
N VAL A 172 -15.18 -16.87 -5.86
CA VAL A 172 -15.38 -16.11 -4.64
C VAL A 172 -16.77 -15.48 -4.65
N LEU A 173 -17.54 -15.77 -3.62
CA LEU A 173 -18.78 -15.06 -3.30
C LEU A 173 -18.65 -14.47 -1.90
N HIS A 174 -18.66 -13.16 -1.80
CA HIS A 174 -18.63 -12.43 -0.54
C HIS A 174 -19.77 -11.43 -0.51
N LEU A 175 -20.60 -11.51 0.51
CA LEU A 175 -21.72 -10.61 0.72
C LEU A 175 -21.38 -9.65 1.85
N LEU A 176 -21.49 -8.37 1.57
CA LEU A 176 -21.42 -7.35 2.60
C LEU A 176 -22.63 -7.47 3.55
N PRO A 177 -22.51 -6.98 4.79
CA PRO A 177 -23.62 -7.02 5.71
C PRO A 177 -24.82 -6.24 5.16
N HIS A 178 -25.97 -6.56 5.70
CA HIS A 178 -27.23 -5.98 5.27
C HIS A 178 -27.20 -4.44 5.35
N TRP A 179 -27.65 -3.77 4.29
CA TRP A 179 -27.63 -2.31 4.14
C TRP A 179 -28.51 -1.53 5.11
N ASN A 180 -29.29 -2.21 5.97
CA ASN A 180 -30.11 -1.61 7.02
C ASN A 180 -29.37 -1.47 8.36
N LEU A 181 -28.05 -1.59 8.38
CA LEU A 181 -27.25 -1.22 9.54
C LEU A 181 -27.01 0.29 9.51
N GLU A 182 -27.95 1.05 10.09
CA GLU A 182 -27.79 2.46 10.41
C GLU A 182 -27.16 2.62 11.79
#